data_d8a27fd7ad3c475ce1f368b82e1f6ca1
#
_entry.id   d8a27fd7ad3c475ce1f368b82e1f6ca1
#
_cell.length_a   1.000
_cell.length_b   1.000
_cell.length_c   1.000
_cell.angle_alpha   90.00
_cell.angle_beta   90.00
_cell.angle_gamma   90.00
#
_symmetry.space_group_name_H-M   'P 1'
#
loop_
_entity.id
_entity.type
_entity.pdbx_description
1 polymer ?
#
loop_
_entity_poly.entity_id
_entity_poly.type
_entity_poly.pdbx_seq_one_letter_code
_entity_poly.pdbx_strand_id
1 'polypeptide(L)'
;MEKSSVEQIRERFDHDVERFSNLETGQSATIDAPLVLDLITAAAVRLRPQATAVLDLGCGAGNYTLKFLDKLKGSTSMSKASACLVDLSRSMLDRAAVRVSQATTGQVTIRQGDIRELTFPVASFEVVLAAAVLHHLRTDDEWRAVFAQIFQALKPGGSFWISDLVEHTDPAVQSLMWERYGQYLTAFKGIDYRDHVFAYIAREDSPRPLMFQIDLLRSVGFVDVDVLHKHSCFAAFGGTKPL
;
A
#
# COMPACT_ATOMS: atom_id res chain seq x y z
N MET A 1 -20.47 14.00 6.36
CA MET A 1 -19.77 13.59 7.59
C MET A 1 -18.36 14.15 7.52
N GLU A 2 -17.90 14.78 8.58
CA GLU A 2 -16.54 15.29 8.66
C GLU A 2 -15.55 14.12 8.72
N LYS A 3 -14.46 14.20 7.94
CA LYS A 3 -13.43 13.16 7.90
C LYS A 3 -12.50 13.28 9.12
N SER A 4 -12.00 12.14 9.61
CA SER A 4 -10.99 12.12 10.69
C SER A 4 -9.76 12.95 10.33
N SER A 5 -9.19 13.62 11.32
CA SER A 5 -7.90 14.30 11.15
C SER A 5 -6.75 13.29 11.01
N VAL A 6 -5.61 13.76 10.49
CA VAL A 6 -4.37 12.94 10.40
C VAL A 6 -3.97 12.40 11.78
N GLU A 7 -4.11 13.23 12.81
CA GLU A 7 -3.77 12.87 14.19
C GLU A 7 -4.66 11.74 14.71
N GLN A 8 -5.98 11.81 14.49
CA GLN A 8 -6.92 10.75 14.86
C GLN A 8 -6.63 9.42 14.14
N ILE A 9 -6.25 9.50 12.87
CA ILE A 9 -5.82 8.33 12.09
C ILE A 9 -4.53 7.74 12.68
N ARG A 10 -3.54 8.59 13.00
CA ARG A 10 -2.28 8.16 13.62
C ARG A 10 -2.51 7.46 14.96
N GLU A 11 -3.25 8.08 15.88
CA GLU A 11 -3.54 7.53 17.20
C GLU A 11 -4.20 6.14 17.12
N ARG A 12 -5.13 5.96 16.18
CA ARG A 12 -5.77 4.66 15.98
C ARG A 12 -4.76 3.60 15.53
N PHE A 13 -3.87 3.92 14.59
CA PHE A 13 -2.85 2.97 14.15
C PHE A 13 -1.83 2.66 15.25
N ASP A 14 -1.52 3.61 16.13
CA ASP A 14 -0.63 3.37 17.27
C ASP A 14 -1.18 2.30 18.23
N HIS A 15 -2.49 2.11 18.30
CA HIS A 15 -3.14 1.09 19.12
C HIS A 15 -3.34 -0.27 18.40
N ASP A 16 -3.23 -0.31 17.08
CA ASP A 16 -3.56 -1.50 16.26
C ASP A 16 -2.31 -2.33 15.83
N VAL A 17 -1.13 -2.05 16.37
CA VAL A 17 0.16 -2.64 15.94
C VAL A 17 0.15 -4.17 15.95
N GLU A 18 -0.34 -4.79 17.02
CA GLU A 18 -0.36 -6.26 17.14
C GLU A 18 -1.24 -6.89 16.06
N ARG A 19 -2.39 -6.30 15.78
CA ARG A 19 -3.30 -6.75 14.72
C ARG A 19 -2.61 -6.71 13.36
N PHE A 20 -1.99 -5.60 12.99
CA PHE A 20 -1.33 -5.42 11.69
C PHE A 20 0.02 -6.17 11.58
N SER A 21 0.59 -6.61 12.69
CA SER A 21 1.79 -7.47 12.68
C SER A 21 1.48 -8.90 12.20
N ASN A 22 0.25 -9.34 12.31
CA ASN A 22 -0.18 -10.68 11.89
C ASN A 22 -0.69 -10.62 10.45
N LEU A 23 -0.05 -11.37 9.54
CA LEU A 23 -0.41 -11.43 8.12
C LEU A 23 -1.82 -12.00 7.88
N GLU A 24 -2.27 -12.94 8.73
CA GLU A 24 -3.55 -13.62 8.56
C GLU A 24 -4.72 -12.77 9.08
N THR A 25 -4.52 -12.04 10.17
CA THR A 25 -5.58 -11.29 10.84
C THR A 25 -5.53 -9.79 10.59
N GLY A 26 -4.37 -9.23 10.30
CA GLY A 26 -4.17 -7.78 10.17
C GLY A 26 -4.92 -7.16 8.99
N GLN A 27 -5.05 -7.90 7.91
CA GLN A 27 -5.73 -7.45 6.68
C GLN A 27 -7.00 -8.25 6.37
N SER A 28 -7.59 -8.91 7.35
CA SER A 28 -8.76 -9.77 7.16
C SER A 28 -10.01 -9.03 6.68
N ALA A 29 -10.09 -7.71 6.83
CA ALA A 29 -11.13 -6.89 6.20
C ALA A 29 -10.89 -6.67 4.70
N THR A 30 -9.69 -6.90 4.18
CA THR A 30 -9.36 -6.74 2.76
C THR A 30 -9.52 -8.06 2.03
N ILE A 31 -10.39 -8.07 1.02
CA ILE A 31 -10.64 -9.28 0.23
C ILE A 31 -9.35 -9.69 -0.50
N ASP A 32 -9.01 -10.97 -0.45
CA ASP A 32 -7.86 -11.59 -1.13
C ASP A 32 -6.48 -10.99 -0.71
N ALA A 33 -6.37 -10.35 0.46
CA ALA A 33 -5.14 -9.70 0.90
C ALA A 33 -3.87 -10.60 0.81
N PRO A 34 -3.89 -11.89 1.19
CA PRO A 34 -2.71 -12.76 1.04
C PRO A 34 -2.31 -12.99 -0.43
N LEU A 35 -3.27 -13.17 -1.32
CA LEU A 35 -3.04 -13.32 -2.77
C LEU A 35 -2.43 -12.04 -3.36
N VAL A 36 -2.99 -10.88 -3.00
CA VAL A 36 -2.54 -9.57 -3.49
C VAL A 36 -1.12 -9.27 -3.02
N LEU A 37 -0.82 -9.54 -1.74
CA LEU A 37 0.54 -9.42 -1.19
C LEU A 37 1.54 -10.26 -1.99
N ASP A 38 1.16 -11.50 -2.32
CA ASP A 38 2.02 -12.40 -3.10
C ASP A 38 2.22 -11.91 -4.54
N LEU A 39 1.16 -11.49 -5.23
CA LEU A 39 1.20 -10.99 -6.61
C LEU A 39 2.07 -9.74 -6.74
N ILE A 40 1.83 -8.72 -5.90
CA ILE A 40 2.58 -7.45 -5.94
C ILE A 40 4.08 -7.70 -5.71
N THR A 41 4.41 -8.46 -4.68
CA THR A 41 5.83 -8.71 -4.36
C THR A 41 6.49 -9.61 -5.39
N ALA A 42 5.76 -10.53 -6.01
CA ALA A 42 6.26 -11.35 -7.12
C ALA A 42 6.51 -10.51 -8.39
N ALA A 43 5.58 -9.61 -8.75
CA ALA A 43 5.75 -8.69 -9.88
C ALA A 43 6.96 -7.78 -9.68
N ALA A 44 7.10 -7.16 -8.50
CA ALA A 44 8.23 -6.31 -8.16
C ALA A 44 9.58 -7.03 -8.30
N VAL A 45 9.69 -8.26 -7.77
CA VAL A 45 10.93 -9.05 -7.85
C VAL A 45 11.22 -9.53 -9.29
N ARG A 46 10.21 -9.92 -10.05
CA ARG A 46 10.40 -10.36 -11.45
C ARG A 46 10.92 -9.22 -12.33
N LEU A 47 10.42 -8.00 -12.12
CA LEU A 47 10.92 -6.83 -12.85
C LEU A 47 12.30 -6.39 -12.36
N ARG A 48 12.58 -6.54 -11.08
CA ARG A 48 13.83 -6.10 -10.43
C ARG A 48 14.42 -7.18 -9.53
N PRO A 49 14.92 -8.29 -10.11
CA PRO A 49 15.43 -9.43 -9.33
C PRO A 49 16.72 -9.11 -8.56
N GLN A 50 17.35 -7.97 -8.84
CA GLN A 50 18.54 -7.49 -8.17
C GLN A 50 18.31 -6.12 -7.50
N ALA A 51 17.06 -5.81 -7.13
CA ALA A 51 16.76 -4.55 -6.45
C ALA A 51 17.59 -4.39 -5.16
N THR A 52 18.15 -3.20 -5.00
CA THR A 52 19.00 -2.84 -3.84
C THR A 52 18.32 -1.86 -2.89
N ALA A 53 17.21 -1.23 -3.30
CA ALA A 53 16.48 -0.29 -2.47
C ALA A 53 14.96 -0.34 -2.73
N VAL A 54 14.19 -0.48 -1.65
CA VAL A 54 12.72 -0.43 -1.65
C VAL A 54 12.24 0.71 -0.76
N LEU A 55 11.18 1.40 -1.21
CA LEU A 55 10.40 2.34 -0.42
C LEU A 55 9.01 1.72 -0.16
N ASP A 56 8.58 1.68 1.09
CA ASP A 56 7.26 1.18 1.50
C ASP A 56 6.47 2.31 2.16
N LEU A 57 5.45 2.80 1.47
CA LEU A 57 4.59 3.90 1.89
C LEU A 57 3.38 3.35 2.65
N GLY A 58 3.17 3.82 3.87
CA GLY A 58 2.19 3.25 4.78
C GLY A 58 2.55 1.81 5.15
N CYS A 59 3.82 1.59 5.52
CA CYS A 59 4.38 0.24 5.67
C CYS A 59 3.70 -0.59 6.78
N GLY A 60 2.94 0.06 7.69
CA GLY A 60 2.39 -0.58 8.87
C GLY A 60 3.47 -1.35 9.62
N ALA A 61 3.24 -2.60 9.95
CA ALA A 61 4.21 -3.49 10.59
C ALA A 61 5.23 -4.14 9.62
N GLY A 62 5.34 -3.66 8.36
CA GLY A 62 6.36 -4.06 7.39
C GLY A 62 6.03 -5.32 6.58
N ASN A 63 4.79 -5.74 6.50
CA ASN A 63 4.40 -7.01 5.88
C ASN A 63 4.76 -7.09 4.39
N TYR A 64 4.52 -6.04 3.60
CA TYR A 64 4.86 -6.00 2.18
C TYR A 64 6.36 -5.99 1.94
N THR A 65 7.11 -5.17 2.69
CA THR A 65 8.57 -5.17 2.66
C THR A 65 9.15 -6.55 3.01
N LEU A 66 8.66 -7.21 4.08
CA LEU A 66 9.12 -8.54 4.48
C LEU A 66 8.91 -9.57 3.38
N LYS A 67 7.73 -9.61 2.77
CA LYS A 67 7.42 -10.55 1.69
C LYS A 67 8.26 -10.26 0.44
N PHE A 68 8.48 -8.99 0.11
CA PHE A 68 9.36 -8.58 -0.98
C PHE A 68 10.80 -9.04 -0.74
N LEU A 69 11.38 -8.79 0.44
CA LEU A 69 12.73 -9.21 0.81
C LEU A 69 12.88 -10.73 0.81
N ASP A 70 11.87 -11.45 1.28
CA ASP A 70 11.84 -12.90 1.26
C ASP A 70 11.92 -13.47 -0.17
N LYS A 71 11.16 -12.92 -1.10
CA LYS A 71 11.23 -13.29 -2.53
C LYS A 71 12.56 -12.86 -3.17
N LEU A 72 13.07 -11.69 -2.82
CA LEU A 72 14.28 -11.12 -3.41
C LEU A 72 15.56 -11.86 -3.00
N LYS A 73 15.60 -12.44 -1.79
CA LYS A 73 16.79 -13.16 -1.30
C LYS A 73 17.13 -14.39 -2.16
N GLY A 74 16.17 -14.93 -2.92
CA GLY A 74 16.36 -16.17 -3.71
C GLY A 74 16.79 -17.35 -2.82
N SER A 75 17.94 -17.95 -3.14
CA SER A 75 18.53 -19.06 -2.36
C SER A 75 19.44 -18.62 -1.22
N THR A 76 19.60 -17.32 -0.96
CA THR A 76 20.41 -16.81 0.16
C THR A 76 19.57 -16.75 1.45
N SER A 77 20.25 -16.69 2.60
CA SER A 77 19.57 -16.63 3.90
C SER A 77 18.88 -15.30 4.15
N MET A 78 19.43 -14.20 3.63
CA MET A 78 18.90 -12.83 3.82
C MET A 78 19.02 -12.01 2.52
N SER A 79 18.10 -11.06 2.34
CA SER A 79 18.23 -10.03 1.31
C SER A 79 19.39 -9.08 1.64
N LYS A 80 19.89 -8.37 0.60
CA LYS A 80 20.86 -7.28 0.75
C LYS A 80 20.24 -5.90 0.45
N ALA A 81 18.96 -5.85 0.10
CA ALA A 81 18.30 -4.62 -0.25
C ALA A 81 18.07 -3.75 0.98
N SER A 82 18.33 -2.45 0.83
CA SER A 82 17.94 -1.42 1.80
C SER A 82 16.43 -1.17 1.75
N ALA A 83 15.84 -0.86 2.89
CA ALA A 83 14.42 -0.53 2.99
C ALA A 83 14.21 0.84 3.65
N CYS A 84 13.41 1.69 3.02
CA CYS A 84 12.90 2.92 3.61
C CYS A 84 11.42 2.70 3.95
N LEU A 85 11.11 2.70 5.24
CA LEU A 85 9.77 2.44 5.78
C LEU A 85 9.12 3.75 6.19
N VAL A 86 7.93 4.01 5.67
CA VAL A 86 7.18 5.26 5.90
C VAL A 86 5.83 4.92 6.51
N ASP A 87 5.48 5.57 7.62
CA ASP A 87 4.16 5.46 8.23
C ASP A 87 3.84 6.69 9.08
N LEU A 88 2.57 6.96 9.35
CA LEU A 88 2.13 7.96 10.32
C LEU A 88 2.39 7.50 11.75
N SER A 89 2.20 6.21 12.03
CA SER A 89 2.30 5.61 13.36
C SER A 89 3.75 5.29 13.71
N ARG A 90 4.22 5.86 14.80
CA ARG A 90 5.54 5.55 15.35
C ARG A 90 5.63 4.10 15.81
N SER A 91 4.58 3.61 16.44
CA SER A 91 4.51 2.23 16.94
C SER A 91 4.58 1.20 15.81
N MET A 92 3.94 1.49 14.66
CA MET A 92 4.06 0.68 13.44
C MET A 92 5.50 0.66 12.92
N LEU A 93 6.12 1.83 12.79
CA LEU A 93 7.51 1.95 12.31
C LEU A 93 8.52 1.21 13.19
N ASP A 94 8.39 1.33 14.50
CA ASP A 94 9.29 0.62 15.43
C ASP A 94 9.13 -0.89 15.29
N ARG A 95 7.90 -1.39 15.15
CA ARG A 95 7.63 -2.80 14.88
C ARG A 95 8.19 -3.23 13.51
N ALA A 96 7.95 -2.46 12.47
CA ALA A 96 8.45 -2.74 11.12
C ALA A 96 9.99 -2.76 11.09
N ALA A 97 10.64 -1.77 11.70
CA ALA A 97 12.10 -1.68 11.73
C ALA A 97 12.73 -2.93 12.36
N VAL A 98 12.22 -3.40 13.49
CA VAL A 98 12.71 -4.65 14.16
C VAL A 98 12.57 -5.84 13.21
N ARG A 99 11.39 -6.04 12.63
CA ARG A 99 11.10 -7.19 11.77
C ARG A 99 11.91 -7.18 10.46
N VAL A 100 11.96 -6.02 9.81
CA VAL A 100 12.66 -5.87 8.53
C VAL A 100 14.16 -5.96 8.68
N SER A 101 14.75 -5.43 9.76
CA SER A 101 16.18 -5.57 10.05
C SER A 101 16.63 -7.04 10.25
N GLN A 102 15.71 -7.93 10.59
CA GLN A 102 15.98 -9.36 10.67
C GLN A 102 15.93 -10.07 9.31
N ALA A 103 15.37 -9.43 8.28
CA ALA A 103 15.17 -10.01 6.95
C ALA A 103 16.18 -9.51 5.90
N THR A 104 16.96 -8.48 6.21
CA THR A 104 17.97 -7.93 5.30
C THR A 104 19.26 -7.54 6.01
N THR A 105 20.39 -7.63 5.28
CA THR A 105 21.66 -7.03 5.69
C THR A 105 21.83 -5.59 5.16
N GLY A 106 20.90 -5.12 4.34
CA GLY A 106 20.84 -3.74 3.85
C GLY A 106 20.42 -2.76 4.95
N GLN A 107 20.60 -1.49 4.70
CA GLN A 107 20.20 -0.44 5.65
C GLN A 107 18.66 -0.37 5.74
N VAL A 108 18.12 -0.33 6.95
CA VAL A 108 16.71 -0.05 7.22
C VAL A 108 16.59 1.35 7.80
N THR A 109 15.83 2.20 7.14
CA THR A 109 15.54 3.55 7.59
C THR A 109 14.04 3.70 7.83
N ILE A 110 13.66 4.43 8.86
CA ILE A 110 12.26 4.76 9.16
C ILE A 110 12.04 6.26 9.01
N ARG A 111 10.89 6.64 8.48
CA ARG A 111 10.46 8.03 8.32
C ARG A 111 9.02 8.17 8.76
N GLN A 112 8.82 8.75 9.93
CA GLN A 112 7.50 9.07 10.43
C GLN A 112 6.96 10.33 9.76
N GLY A 113 5.75 10.28 9.23
CA GLY A 113 5.09 11.45 8.65
C GLY A 113 4.02 11.10 7.64
N ASP A 114 3.30 12.13 7.25
CA ASP A 114 2.30 12.06 6.19
C ASP A 114 2.99 12.00 4.82
N ILE A 115 2.57 11.06 3.97
CA ILE A 115 3.11 10.90 2.62
C ILE A 115 2.92 12.13 1.74
N ARG A 116 1.99 13.03 2.08
CA ARG A 116 1.73 14.31 1.42
C ARG A 116 2.81 15.35 1.70
N GLU A 117 3.47 15.25 2.85
CA GLU A 117 4.44 16.24 3.36
C GLU A 117 5.89 15.75 3.24
N LEU A 118 6.09 14.44 3.20
CA LEU A 118 7.42 13.87 3.08
C LEU A 118 7.96 14.03 1.66
N THR A 119 9.27 14.24 1.56
CA THR A 119 9.98 14.27 0.28
C THR A 119 10.99 13.14 0.20
N PHE A 120 11.21 12.57 -0.97
CA PHE A 120 12.15 11.47 -1.18
C PHE A 120 13.28 11.90 -2.14
N PRO A 121 14.50 11.37 -1.96
CA PRO A 121 15.58 11.64 -2.91
C PRO A 121 15.20 11.15 -4.30
N VAL A 122 15.56 11.94 -5.33
CA VAL A 122 15.30 11.60 -6.73
C VAL A 122 16.10 10.36 -7.13
N ALA A 123 15.49 9.48 -7.93
CA ALA A 123 16.10 8.27 -8.50
C ALA A 123 16.84 7.41 -7.48
N SER A 124 16.23 7.15 -6.33
CA SER A 124 16.87 6.44 -5.21
C SER A 124 16.34 5.02 -4.99
N PHE A 125 15.16 4.70 -5.49
CA PHE A 125 14.52 3.41 -5.26
C PHE A 125 14.27 2.65 -6.56
N GLU A 126 14.45 1.33 -6.55
CA GLU A 126 14.06 0.44 -7.65
C GLU A 126 12.61 -0.01 -7.54
N VAL A 127 12.10 -0.10 -6.32
CA VAL A 127 10.72 -0.53 -6.05
C VAL A 127 10.08 0.43 -5.05
N VAL A 128 8.84 0.84 -5.34
CA VAL A 128 7.97 1.53 -4.38
C VAL A 128 6.72 0.68 -4.18
N LEU A 129 6.35 0.47 -2.92
CA LEU A 129 5.15 -0.24 -2.49
C LEU A 129 4.22 0.73 -1.78
N ALA A 130 2.91 0.62 -2.02
CA ALA A 130 1.88 1.34 -1.29
C ALA A 130 0.66 0.43 -1.10
N ALA A 131 0.44 -0.02 0.12
CA ALA A 131 -0.66 -0.92 0.44
C ALA A 131 -1.57 -0.34 1.51
N ALA A 132 -2.85 -0.18 1.17
CA ALA A 132 -3.89 0.37 2.06
C ALA A 132 -3.50 1.74 2.67
N VAL A 133 -3.00 2.66 1.84
CA VAL A 133 -2.54 3.99 2.28
C VAL A 133 -3.02 5.12 1.39
N LEU A 134 -3.14 4.93 0.08
CA LEU A 134 -3.46 6.01 -0.85
C LEU A 134 -4.90 6.50 -0.72
N HIS A 135 -5.82 5.64 -0.26
CA HIS A 135 -7.21 6.03 0.02
C HIS A 135 -7.34 7.09 1.14
N HIS A 136 -6.27 7.41 1.87
CA HIS A 136 -6.24 8.54 2.80
C HIS A 136 -5.98 9.89 2.13
N LEU A 137 -5.58 9.93 0.86
CA LEU A 137 -5.49 11.15 0.08
C LEU A 137 -6.89 11.71 -0.21
N ARG A 138 -7.09 13.01 0.01
CA ARG A 138 -8.41 13.65 0.03
C ARG A 138 -8.79 14.30 -1.30
N THR A 139 -7.83 14.95 -1.94
CA THR A 139 -8.06 15.76 -3.15
C THR A 139 -7.29 15.20 -4.34
N ASP A 140 -7.77 15.51 -5.55
CA ASP A 140 -7.07 15.11 -6.78
C ASP A 140 -5.67 15.71 -6.87
N ASP A 141 -5.45 16.89 -6.27
CA ASP A 141 -4.13 17.52 -6.25
C ASP A 141 -3.16 16.78 -5.32
N GLU A 142 -3.64 16.29 -4.16
CA GLU A 142 -2.83 15.40 -3.30
C GLU A 142 -2.45 14.11 -4.04
N TRP A 143 -3.39 13.48 -4.75
CA TRP A 143 -3.12 12.30 -5.57
C TRP A 143 -2.06 12.58 -6.63
N ARG A 144 -2.20 13.68 -7.39
CA ARG A 144 -1.21 14.09 -8.42
C ARG A 144 0.16 14.34 -7.83
N ALA A 145 0.23 15.08 -6.72
CA ALA A 145 1.48 15.42 -6.05
C ALA A 145 2.22 14.17 -5.55
N VAL A 146 1.52 13.26 -4.87
CA VAL A 146 2.11 12.01 -4.35
C VAL A 146 2.58 11.11 -5.47
N PHE A 147 1.80 10.93 -6.55
CA PHE A 147 2.20 10.10 -7.69
C PHE A 147 3.42 10.68 -8.42
N ALA A 148 3.46 12.00 -8.62
CA ALA A 148 4.60 12.67 -9.22
C ALA A 148 5.87 12.51 -8.36
N GLN A 149 5.74 12.64 -7.05
CA GLN A 149 6.84 12.44 -6.11
C GLN A 149 7.37 10.99 -6.14
N ILE A 150 6.49 9.99 -6.16
CA ILE A 150 6.85 8.58 -6.29
C ILE A 150 7.60 8.34 -7.60
N PHE A 151 7.10 8.89 -8.70
CA PHE A 151 7.75 8.78 -10.00
C PHE A 151 9.16 9.37 -10.00
N GLN A 152 9.36 10.52 -9.35
CA GLN A 152 10.68 11.13 -9.21
C GLN A 152 11.61 10.29 -8.33
N ALA A 153 11.11 9.71 -7.24
CA ALA A 153 11.89 8.90 -6.31
C ALA A 153 12.38 7.58 -6.92
N LEU A 154 11.67 7.06 -7.91
CA LEU A 154 12.06 5.86 -8.64
C LEU A 154 13.25 6.11 -9.57
N LYS A 155 14.19 5.17 -9.60
CA LYS A 155 15.23 5.06 -10.63
C LYS A 155 14.59 4.76 -11.98
N PRO A 156 15.25 5.11 -13.11
CA PRO A 156 14.85 4.60 -14.43
C PRO A 156 14.67 3.08 -14.40
N GLY A 157 13.58 2.60 -15.00
CA GLY A 157 13.18 1.20 -14.98
C GLY A 157 12.65 0.69 -13.64
N GLY A 158 12.57 1.49 -12.58
CA GLY A 158 11.96 1.11 -11.31
C GLY A 158 10.44 0.91 -11.43
N SER A 159 9.81 0.26 -10.45
CA SER A 159 8.39 -0.05 -10.49
C SER A 159 7.66 0.43 -9.24
N PHE A 160 6.40 0.82 -9.42
CA PHE A 160 5.49 1.23 -8.36
C PHE A 160 4.28 0.27 -8.33
N TRP A 161 3.99 -0.28 -7.15
CA TRP A 161 2.92 -1.24 -6.94
C TRP A 161 1.98 -0.81 -5.83
N ILE A 162 0.70 -0.88 -6.12
CA ILE A 162 -0.39 -0.41 -5.27
C ILE A 162 -1.33 -1.57 -4.96
N SER A 163 -1.74 -1.70 -3.70
CA SER A 163 -2.87 -2.51 -3.26
C SER A 163 -3.80 -1.64 -2.44
N ASP A 164 -5.00 -1.34 -2.93
CA ASP A 164 -5.82 -0.37 -2.24
C ASP A 164 -7.32 -0.58 -2.44
N LEU A 165 -8.10 0.12 -1.58
CA LEU A 165 -9.52 0.32 -1.73
C LEU A 165 -9.78 1.24 -2.95
N VAL A 166 -10.73 0.86 -3.81
CA VAL A 166 -11.08 1.63 -5.01
C VAL A 166 -12.58 1.86 -5.11
N GLU A 167 -12.96 2.99 -5.67
CA GLU A 167 -14.33 3.33 -6.03
C GLU A 167 -14.68 2.87 -7.44
N HIS A 168 -15.97 2.94 -7.75
CA HIS A 168 -16.54 2.76 -9.08
C HIS A 168 -17.22 4.06 -9.50
N THR A 169 -17.06 4.44 -10.75
CA THR A 169 -17.56 5.72 -11.26
C THR A 169 -19.09 5.77 -11.32
N ASP A 170 -19.72 4.65 -11.72
CA ASP A 170 -21.18 4.54 -11.77
C ASP A 170 -21.75 4.23 -10.36
N PRO A 171 -22.71 5.00 -9.84
CA PRO A 171 -23.26 4.78 -8.50
C PRO A 171 -23.95 3.42 -8.30
N ALA A 172 -24.57 2.86 -9.34
CA ALA A 172 -25.23 1.55 -9.25
C ALA A 172 -24.18 0.44 -9.17
N VAL A 173 -23.08 0.56 -9.93
CA VAL A 173 -21.94 -0.36 -9.82
C VAL A 173 -21.26 -0.22 -8.47
N GLN A 174 -21.09 0.99 -7.96
CA GLN A 174 -20.56 1.24 -6.62
C GLN A 174 -21.40 0.54 -5.56
N SER A 175 -22.73 0.71 -5.59
CA SER A 175 -23.65 0.05 -4.64
C SER A 175 -23.52 -1.48 -4.72
N LEU A 176 -23.53 -2.05 -5.91
CA LEU A 176 -23.36 -3.49 -6.11
C LEU A 176 -22.06 -4.00 -5.50
N MET A 177 -20.94 -3.28 -5.70
CA MET A 177 -19.64 -3.70 -5.18
C MET A 177 -19.55 -3.56 -3.66
N TRP A 178 -20.19 -2.52 -3.09
CA TRP A 178 -20.33 -2.38 -1.63
C TRP A 178 -21.19 -3.49 -1.02
N GLU A 179 -22.30 -3.85 -1.64
CA GLU A 179 -23.14 -4.97 -1.20
C GLU A 179 -22.35 -6.28 -1.16
N ARG A 180 -21.54 -6.58 -2.20
CA ARG A 180 -20.66 -7.76 -2.23
C ARG A 180 -19.62 -7.73 -1.14
N TYR A 181 -19.00 -6.57 -0.91
CA TYR A 181 -18.07 -6.40 0.19
C TYR A 181 -18.76 -6.57 1.55
N GLY A 182 -19.95 -6.02 1.71
CA GLY A 182 -20.78 -6.21 2.91
C GLY A 182 -21.12 -7.68 3.17
N GLN A 183 -21.41 -8.45 2.13
CA GLN A 183 -21.64 -9.91 2.23
C GLN A 183 -20.38 -10.64 2.71
N TYR A 184 -19.22 -10.29 2.17
CA TYR A 184 -17.93 -10.85 2.62
C TYR A 184 -17.68 -10.57 4.11
N LEU A 185 -17.82 -9.31 4.55
CA LEU A 185 -17.60 -8.93 5.94
C LEU A 185 -18.60 -9.60 6.90
N THR A 186 -19.87 -9.70 6.48
CA THR A 186 -20.93 -10.36 7.26
C THR A 186 -20.65 -11.86 7.41
N ALA A 187 -20.23 -12.52 6.33
CA ALA A 187 -19.86 -13.93 6.38
C ALA A 187 -18.60 -14.17 7.23
N PHE A 188 -17.68 -13.22 7.28
CA PHE A 188 -16.44 -13.32 8.04
C PHE A 188 -16.64 -13.17 9.54
N LYS A 189 -17.32 -12.11 9.99
CA LYS A 189 -17.47 -11.78 11.43
C LYS A 189 -18.84 -11.23 11.84
N GLY A 190 -19.86 -11.36 11.01
CA GLY A 190 -21.21 -10.91 11.30
C GLY A 190 -21.50 -9.46 10.90
N ILE A 191 -22.78 -9.08 11.09
CA ILE A 191 -23.31 -7.80 10.62
C ILE A 191 -22.71 -6.60 11.36
N ASP A 192 -22.47 -6.73 12.65
CA ASP A 192 -21.89 -5.64 13.47
C ASP A 192 -20.47 -5.31 13.02
N TYR A 193 -19.70 -6.32 12.63
CA TYR A 193 -18.35 -6.12 12.08
C TYR A 193 -18.40 -5.41 10.74
N ARG A 194 -19.32 -5.80 9.84
CA ARG A 194 -19.55 -5.10 8.57
C ARG A 194 -19.85 -3.62 8.80
N ASP A 195 -20.80 -3.33 9.70
CA ASP A 195 -21.24 -1.96 9.97
C ASP A 195 -20.12 -1.12 10.58
N HIS A 196 -19.33 -1.72 11.47
CA HIS A 196 -18.14 -1.08 12.02
C HIS A 196 -17.11 -0.73 10.92
N VAL A 197 -16.80 -1.68 10.02
CA VAL A 197 -15.85 -1.45 8.92
C VAL A 197 -16.37 -0.37 7.96
N PHE A 198 -17.65 -0.39 7.61
CA PHE A 198 -18.24 0.62 6.73
C PHE A 198 -18.25 2.01 7.35
N ALA A 199 -18.60 2.12 8.63
CA ALA A 199 -18.55 3.40 9.35
C ALA A 199 -17.12 3.94 9.44
N TYR A 200 -16.13 3.08 9.63
CA TYR A 200 -14.72 3.41 9.61
C TYR A 200 -14.28 3.96 8.25
N ILE A 201 -14.54 3.23 7.16
CA ILE A 201 -14.19 3.66 5.80
C ILE A 201 -14.86 5.00 5.46
N ALA A 202 -16.14 5.17 5.77
CA ALA A 202 -16.86 6.41 5.51
C ALA A 202 -16.22 7.61 6.24
N ARG A 203 -15.68 7.39 7.42
CA ARG A 203 -15.07 8.44 8.24
C ARG A 203 -13.62 8.76 7.83
N GLU A 204 -12.85 7.76 7.41
CA GLU A 204 -11.41 7.93 7.23
C GLU A 204 -10.95 7.94 5.76
N ASP A 205 -11.59 7.18 4.90
CA ASP A 205 -11.09 6.91 3.57
C ASP A 205 -11.75 7.80 2.49
N SER A 206 -11.01 8.09 1.46
CA SER A 206 -11.42 8.85 0.28
C SER A 206 -10.86 8.20 -0.98
N PRO A 207 -11.20 6.92 -1.23
CA PRO A 207 -10.68 6.21 -2.38
C PRO A 207 -11.05 6.91 -3.68
N ARG A 208 -10.31 6.61 -4.75
CA ARG A 208 -10.59 7.07 -6.10
C ARG A 208 -10.89 5.87 -7.00
N PRO A 209 -11.66 6.07 -8.08
CA PRO A 209 -11.89 5.03 -9.07
C PRO A 209 -10.59 4.43 -9.60
N LEU A 210 -10.57 3.11 -9.84
CA LEU A 210 -9.39 2.43 -10.37
C LEU A 210 -8.90 3.08 -11.67
N MET A 211 -9.82 3.43 -12.57
CA MET A 211 -9.45 4.06 -13.84
C MET A 211 -8.80 5.43 -13.65
N PHE A 212 -9.26 6.24 -12.70
CA PHE A 212 -8.59 7.49 -12.33
C PHE A 212 -7.14 7.24 -11.91
N GLN A 213 -6.89 6.24 -11.09
CA GLN A 213 -5.55 5.92 -10.61
C GLN A 213 -4.64 5.37 -11.73
N ILE A 214 -5.18 4.55 -12.63
CA ILE A 214 -4.49 4.05 -13.82
C ILE A 214 -4.10 5.21 -14.76
N ASP A 215 -5.05 6.11 -15.03
CA ASP A 215 -4.79 7.27 -15.90
C ASP A 215 -3.80 8.24 -15.24
N LEU A 216 -3.85 8.38 -13.93
CA LEU A 216 -2.88 9.17 -13.17
C LEU A 216 -1.46 8.58 -13.27
N LEU A 217 -1.29 7.26 -13.13
CA LEU A 217 -0.01 6.60 -13.35
C LEU A 217 0.55 6.95 -14.74
N ARG A 218 -0.26 6.79 -15.78
CA ARG A 218 0.14 7.10 -17.16
C ARG A 218 0.49 8.58 -17.34
N SER A 219 -0.32 9.47 -16.74
CA SER A 219 -0.13 10.93 -16.88
C SER A 219 1.15 11.44 -16.24
N VAL A 220 1.64 10.82 -15.17
CA VAL A 220 2.92 11.17 -14.54
C VAL A 220 4.12 10.48 -15.19
N GLY A 221 3.90 9.61 -16.19
CA GLY A 221 4.93 9.04 -17.02
C GLY A 221 5.22 7.54 -16.83
N PHE A 222 4.44 6.82 -16.01
CA PHE A 222 4.57 5.37 -15.93
C PHE A 222 4.15 4.70 -17.22
N VAL A 223 4.87 3.65 -17.61
CA VAL A 223 4.58 2.73 -18.72
C VAL A 223 4.29 1.33 -18.17
N ASP A 224 3.87 0.42 -19.04
CA ASP A 224 3.54 -0.98 -18.67
C ASP A 224 2.61 -1.02 -17.44
N VAL A 225 1.58 -0.16 -17.46
CA VAL A 225 0.62 -0.06 -16.37
C VAL A 225 -0.38 -1.21 -16.47
N ASP A 226 -0.34 -2.11 -15.48
CA ASP A 226 -1.16 -3.32 -15.45
C ASP A 226 -1.95 -3.45 -14.15
N VAL A 227 -3.10 -4.14 -14.24
CA VAL A 227 -3.91 -4.58 -13.10
C VAL A 227 -3.62 -6.04 -12.82
N LEU A 228 -3.02 -6.34 -11.67
CA LEU A 228 -2.68 -7.69 -11.26
C LEU A 228 -3.86 -8.43 -10.64
N HIS A 229 -4.75 -7.70 -9.98
CA HIS A 229 -5.93 -8.27 -9.32
C HIS A 229 -7.01 -7.19 -9.12
N LYS A 230 -8.29 -7.60 -9.19
CA LYS A 230 -9.41 -6.74 -8.84
C LYS A 230 -10.56 -7.60 -8.32
N HIS A 231 -11.00 -7.34 -7.07
CA HIS A 231 -12.15 -8.01 -6.48
C HIS A 231 -13.00 -7.03 -5.66
N SER A 232 -14.28 -6.91 -6.02
CA SER A 232 -15.22 -5.95 -5.41
C SER A 232 -14.62 -4.52 -5.40
N CYS A 233 -14.41 -3.93 -4.24
CA CYS A 233 -13.84 -2.60 -4.06
C CYS A 233 -12.32 -2.60 -3.77
N PHE A 234 -11.61 -3.70 -4.02
CA PHE A 234 -10.15 -3.79 -3.87
C PHE A 234 -9.47 -4.05 -5.20
N ALA A 235 -8.31 -3.43 -5.39
CA ALA A 235 -7.49 -3.65 -6.59
C ALA A 235 -6.00 -3.68 -6.25
N ALA A 236 -5.25 -4.45 -7.05
CA ALA A 236 -3.80 -4.46 -7.08
C ALA A 236 -3.33 -4.11 -8.50
N PHE A 237 -2.51 -3.10 -8.64
CA PHE A 237 -2.06 -2.58 -9.92
C PHE A 237 -0.76 -1.80 -9.78
N GLY A 238 -0.16 -1.43 -10.88
CA GLY A 238 1.06 -0.65 -10.86
C GLY A 238 1.63 -0.44 -12.24
N GLY A 239 2.88 0.03 -12.31
CA GLY A 239 3.57 0.29 -13.57
C GLY A 239 5.05 0.52 -13.36
N THR A 240 5.76 0.71 -14.48
CA THR A 240 7.22 0.93 -14.52
C THR A 240 7.56 2.35 -14.93
N LYS A 241 8.62 2.90 -14.36
CA LYS A 241 9.22 4.11 -14.86
C LYS A 241 10.10 3.76 -16.08
N PRO A 242 10.01 4.48 -17.21
CA PRO A 242 10.88 4.25 -18.36
C PRO A 242 12.39 4.23 -18.00
N LEU A 243 13.20 3.55 -18.84
CA LEU A 243 14.67 3.53 -18.73
C LEU A 243 15.30 4.90 -19.00
#